data_b9b243e2834ee7e4301d12404dca068e
#
_entry.id   b9b243e2834ee7e4301d12404dca068e
#
_cell.length_a   1.000
_cell.length_b   1.000
_cell.length_c   1.000
_cell.angle_alpha   90.00
_cell.angle_beta   90.00
_cell.angle_gamma   90.00
#
_symmetry.space_group_name_H-M   'P 1'
#
loop_
_entity.id
_entity.type
_entity.pdbx_description
1 polymer ?
#
loop_
_entity_poly.entity_id
_entity_poly.type
_entity_poly.pdbx_seq_one_letter_code
_entity_poly.pdbx_strand_id
1 'polypeptide(L)'
;MEGLMLARVLRDLTAQLPLRTLGWAFPDETTAALLLDGPRLGGQTNLVLSYRPPQPVVYLSRERLRGDPRSPFQRFLAARVRGDLLRAGQLKLDRVIALNFAGETGFVDQPPTRLLFEVTGRNANLLVLDEGEGFEGRIVMAAREITGSRNRFRTIRTGGRYTPPPPYEKLDPRTLSPEQAQTLRHVPIGRWREQLDGMGPLLGAELARRADLTPDSPPGEAWAQALAAVQSLVTDPTVSEGALQDGAREAARGEKAATLRKSLREPLDKRVTLLRNQLADVTRAEAGLTDAARDREEADLLMAYAHTVPTGASSVLLPAFDGTGERPIALEPMLSAVQNAEKRYARARRREDVYLRLAEREEPLRAELAEAEARVQALDTADLPDLEALNTRVQQERPEKSPYGTRFTTPSGLEALVGRNNKENATLTHRVGRSMDWWFHAQGYPGSHVLVRSGARDLDLPDILYAARLAAANSKARGSSNVPVDYTRIKHVWKPRGAPAGQVHYTDQKTVFVDGTLPE
;
A
#
# COMPACT_ATOMS: atom_id res chain seq x y z
N MET A 1 18.41 -10.87 13.34
CA MET A 1 19.72 -11.44 12.94
C MET A 1 20.13 -10.82 11.62
N GLU A 2 21.39 -10.46 11.44
CA GLU A 2 21.91 -9.77 10.26
C GLU A 2 22.76 -10.72 9.40
N GLY A 3 23.03 -10.35 8.15
CA GLY A 3 23.60 -11.24 7.16
C GLY A 3 24.97 -11.82 7.52
N LEU A 4 25.90 -11.00 8.05
CA LEU A 4 27.20 -11.48 8.50
C LEU A 4 27.12 -12.43 9.72
N MET A 5 26.17 -12.17 10.64
CA MET A 5 25.94 -13.09 11.77
C MET A 5 25.44 -14.44 11.26
N LEU A 6 24.58 -14.44 10.26
CA LEU A 6 24.07 -15.64 9.62
C LEU A 6 25.19 -16.38 8.86
N ALA A 7 26.03 -15.63 8.14
CA ALA A 7 27.20 -16.18 7.44
C ALA A 7 28.16 -16.92 8.42
N ARG A 8 28.34 -16.43 9.64
CA ARG A 8 29.14 -17.11 10.67
C ARG A 8 28.53 -18.45 11.04
N VAL A 9 27.23 -18.49 11.38
CA VAL A 9 26.54 -19.74 11.74
C VAL A 9 26.67 -20.77 10.61
N LEU A 10 26.49 -20.33 9.37
CA LEU A 10 26.62 -21.21 8.20
C LEU A 10 28.05 -21.65 7.95
N ARG A 11 29.05 -20.80 8.15
CA ARG A 11 30.47 -21.19 8.05
C ARG A 11 30.80 -22.31 9.03
N ASP A 12 30.36 -22.19 10.28
CA ASP A 12 30.61 -23.19 11.33
C ASP A 12 29.88 -24.51 11.01
N LEU A 13 28.68 -24.45 10.37
CA LEU A 13 27.93 -25.61 9.90
C LEU A 13 28.56 -26.24 8.64
N THR A 14 28.88 -25.43 7.63
CA THR A 14 29.36 -25.93 6.31
C THR A 14 30.73 -26.57 6.40
N ALA A 15 31.58 -26.16 7.33
CA ALA A 15 32.89 -26.79 7.58
C ALA A 15 32.78 -28.27 7.98
N GLN A 16 31.58 -28.76 8.30
CA GLN A 16 31.35 -30.09 8.85
C GLN A 16 30.49 -30.97 7.94
N LEU A 17 29.92 -30.41 6.89
CA LEU A 17 29.07 -31.13 5.95
C LEU A 17 29.82 -32.23 5.17
N PRO A 18 29.17 -33.34 4.79
CA PRO A 18 27.77 -33.68 5.08
C PRO A 18 27.56 -34.10 6.53
N LEU A 19 26.38 -33.82 7.11
CA LEU A 19 26.02 -34.17 8.48
C LEU A 19 24.84 -35.12 8.53
N ARG A 20 24.94 -36.16 9.36
CA ARG A 20 23.81 -37.03 9.64
C ARG A 20 22.73 -36.28 10.41
N THR A 21 21.48 -36.43 9.99
CA THR A 21 20.32 -35.90 10.73
C THR A 21 19.70 -36.98 11.60
N LEU A 22 19.35 -36.62 12.83
CA LEU A 22 18.66 -37.50 13.78
C LEU A 22 17.15 -37.21 13.83
N GLY A 23 16.67 -36.23 13.05
CA GLY A 23 15.28 -35.82 13.00
C GLY A 23 15.06 -34.36 13.46
N TRP A 24 13.82 -34.06 13.81
CA TRP A 24 13.38 -32.72 14.19
C TRP A 24 12.82 -32.70 15.61
N ALA A 25 13.08 -31.59 16.32
CA ALA A 25 12.37 -31.24 17.56
C ALA A 25 11.67 -29.89 17.38
N PHE A 26 10.50 -29.70 18.02
CA PHE A 26 9.69 -28.51 17.90
C PHE A 26 9.38 -27.92 19.28
N PRO A 27 10.29 -27.10 19.85
CA PRO A 27 10.11 -26.52 21.17
C PRO A 27 8.82 -25.69 21.29
N ASP A 28 8.46 -24.98 20.23
CA ASP A 28 7.22 -24.18 20.11
C ASP A 28 6.68 -24.17 18.67
N GLU A 29 5.56 -23.47 18.42
CA GLU A 29 4.88 -23.39 17.11
C GLU A 29 5.68 -22.71 16.02
N THR A 30 6.69 -21.92 16.39
CA THR A 30 7.47 -21.09 15.46
C THR A 30 8.96 -21.43 15.47
N THR A 31 9.34 -22.53 16.12
CA THR A 31 10.72 -22.99 16.20
C THR A 31 10.82 -24.44 15.75
N ALA A 32 11.76 -24.69 14.84
CA ALA A 32 12.15 -26.04 14.41
C ALA A 32 13.65 -26.22 14.70
N ALA A 33 14.02 -27.31 15.36
CA ALA A 33 15.40 -27.68 15.63
C ALA A 33 15.75 -28.96 14.89
N LEU A 34 16.68 -28.86 13.94
CA LEU A 34 17.26 -30.01 13.25
C LEU A 34 18.34 -30.62 14.14
N LEU A 35 18.13 -31.87 14.54
CA LEU A 35 19.06 -32.63 15.36
C LEU A 35 20.15 -33.22 14.46
N LEU A 36 21.38 -32.80 14.67
CA LEU A 36 22.57 -33.18 13.89
C LEU A 36 23.52 -34.04 14.69
N ASP A 37 24.11 -35.01 14.04
CA ASP A 37 25.14 -35.86 14.59
C ASP A 37 26.38 -35.85 13.70
N GLY A 38 27.54 -35.64 14.26
CA GLY A 38 28.77 -35.65 13.51
C GLY A 38 30.01 -35.65 14.40
N PRO A 39 31.04 -36.39 14.01
CA PRO A 39 32.27 -36.57 14.82
C PRO A 39 32.99 -35.24 15.10
N ARG A 40 32.87 -34.28 14.19
CA ARG A 40 33.49 -32.95 14.33
C ARG A 40 32.70 -31.98 15.19
N LEU A 41 31.41 -32.28 15.47
CA LEU A 41 30.54 -31.47 16.32
C LEU A 41 30.80 -31.74 17.83
N GLY A 42 31.59 -32.77 18.17
CA GLY A 42 31.79 -33.19 19.54
C GLY A 42 30.55 -33.81 20.17
N GLY A 43 29.69 -34.43 19.34
CA GLY A 43 28.43 -35.05 19.72
C GLY A 43 27.21 -34.36 19.09
N GLN A 44 26.03 -34.63 19.62
CA GLN A 44 24.76 -34.08 19.14
C GLN A 44 24.73 -32.56 19.25
N THR A 45 24.44 -31.90 18.16
CA THR A 45 24.25 -30.46 18.06
C THR A 45 22.94 -30.20 17.30
N ASN A 46 22.25 -29.14 17.65
CA ASN A 46 20.99 -28.78 16.99
C ASN A 46 21.20 -27.50 16.18
N LEU A 47 20.71 -27.49 14.94
CA LEU A 47 20.53 -26.25 14.18
C LEU A 47 19.12 -25.73 14.48
N VAL A 48 19.03 -24.65 15.23
CA VAL A 48 17.77 -24.05 15.64
C VAL A 48 17.35 -22.98 14.65
N LEU A 49 16.14 -23.12 14.13
CA LEU A 49 15.51 -22.23 13.16
C LEU A 49 14.23 -21.64 13.79
N SER A 50 14.34 -20.47 14.41
CA SER A 50 13.16 -19.77 14.92
C SER A 50 12.66 -18.76 13.89
N TYR A 51 11.49 -19.01 13.33
CA TYR A 51 10.82 -18.16 12.34
C TYR A 51 9.74 -17.27 12.97
N ARG A 52 9.87 -16.97 14.27
CA ARG A 52 8.97 -16.10 15.03
C ARG A 52 9.15 -14.64 14.62
N PRO A 53 8.14 -13.99 14.03
CA PRO A 53 8.21 -12.55 13.80
C PRO A 53 8.08 -11.77 15.12
N PRO A 54 8.71 -10.60 15.24
CA PRO A 54 9.56 -9.93 14.27
C PRO A 54 11.05 -10.29 14.37
N GLN A 55 11.42 -11.22 15.22
CA GLN A 55 12.80 -11.54 15.57
C GLN A 55 13.19 -13.00 15.25
N PRO A 56 13.26 -13.36 13.95
CA PRO A 56 13.74 -14.68 13.56
C PRO A 56 15.23 -14.84 13.88
N VAL A 57 15.63 -16.05 14.30
CA VAL A 57 17.02 -16.35 14.61
C VAL A 57 17.43 -17.74 14.10
N VAL A 58 18.73 -17.88 13.82
CA VAL A 58 19.39 -19.16 13.48
C VAL A 58 20.61 -19.30 14.38
N TYR A 59 20.77 -20.43 15.02
CA TYR A 59 21.95 -20.70 15.84
C TYR A 59 22.19 -22.19 16.05
N LEU A 60 23.41 -22.55 16.39
CA LEU A 60 23.77 -23.90 16.81
C LEU A 60 23.66 -24.01 18.33
N SER A 61 23.04 -25.08 18.82
CA SER A 61 22.87 -25.34 20.27
C SER A 61 23.22 -26.78 20.61
N ARG A 62 23.88 -26.97 21.75
CA ARG A 62 24.12 -28.29 22.34
C ARG A 62 23.07 -28.69 23.38
N GLU A 63 22.12 -27.83 23.64
CA GLU A 63 21.03 -28.12 24.58
C GLU A 63 20.16 -29.27 24.05
N ARG A 64 19.66 -30.11 24.95
CA ARG A 64 18.77 -31.20 24.60
C ARG A 64 17.38 -30.65 24.31
N LEU A 65 17.10 -30.32 23.03
CA LEU A 65 15.81 -29.84 22.60
C LEU A 65 14.84 -31.00 22.36
N ARG A 66 13.57 -30.78 22.74
CA ARG A 66 12.46 -31.74 22.58
C ARG A 66 11.21 -31.00 22.17
N GLY A 67 10.21 -31.74 21.76
CA GLY A 67 8.87 -31.27 21.43
C GLY A 67 8.35 -31.87 20.14
N ASP A 68 7.06 -32.11 20.11
CA ASP A 68 6.35 -32.68 18.98
C ASP A 68 5.83 -31.57 18.05
N PRO A 69 5.56 -31.88 16.77
CA PRO A 69 5.05 -30.91 15.79
C PRO A 69 3.65 -30.41 16.18
N ARG A 70 3.49 -29.11 16.35
CA ARG A 70 2.22 -28.47 16.78
C ARG A 70 1.39 -27.91 15.62
N SER A 71 2.03 -27.55 14.50
CA SER A 71 1.35 -26.98 13.34
C SER A 71 1.34 -27.96 12.14
N PRO A 72 0.43 -27.76 11.17
CA PRO A 72 0.46 -28.54 9.91
C PRO A 72 1.80 -28.47 9.20
N PHE A 73 2.43 -27.30 9.18
CA PHE A 73 3.75 -27.09 8.61
C PHE A 73 4.83 -27.93 9.32
N GLN A 74 4.84 -27.92 10.65
CA GLN A 74 5.82 -28.71 11.43
C GLN A 74 5.66 -30.20 11.22
N ARG A 75 4.41 -30.69 11.13
CA ARG A 75 4.12 -32.11 10.79
C ARG A 75 4.66 -32.46 9.42
N PHE A 76 4.41 -31.59 8.43
CA PHE A 76 4.92 -31.77 7.08
C PHE A 76 6.46 -31.74 7.04
N LEU A 77 7.09 -30.79 7.73
CA LEU A 77 8.53 -30.65 7.83
C LEU A 77 9.18 -31.94 8.39
N ALA A 78 8.65 -32.45 9.51
CA ALA A 78 9.15 -33.69 10.13
C ALA A 78 8.98 -34.94 9.25
N ALA A 79 7.89 -35.00 8.47
CA ALA A 79 7.64 -36.14 7.60
C ALA A 79 8.44 -36.07 6.29
N ARG A 80 8.64 -34.88 5.72
CA ARG A 80 9.13 -34.69 4.36
C ARG A 80 10.61 -34.36 4.27
N VAL A 81 11.16 -33.61 5.24
CA VAL A 81 12.57 -33.16 5.21
C VAL A 81 13.41 -34.11 6.03
N ARG A 82 13.98 -35.10 5.36
CA ARG A 82 14.73 -36.22 5.94
C ARG A 82 16.03 -36.48 5.19
N GLY A 83 16.84 -37.36 5.75
CA GLY A 83 18.15 -37.73 5.22
C GLY A 83 19.24 -36.76 5.68
N ASP A 84 20.46 -37.02 5.25
CA ASP A 84 21.63 -36.24 5.65
C ASP A 84 21.58 -34.81 5.11
N LEU A 85 22.04 -33.85 5.89
CA LEU A 85 22.25 -32.48 5.45
C LEU A 85 23.53 -32.42 4.58
N LEU A 86 23.34 -32.24 3.27
CA LEU A 86 24.43 -32.30 2.29
C LEU A 86 25.08 -30.93 2.06
N ARG A 87 24.26 -29.87 2.01
CA ARG A 87 24.73 -28.51 1.70
C ARG A 87 23.93 -27.49 2.51
N ALA A 88 24.60 -26.43 2.88
CA ALA A 88 23.99 -25.22 3.43
C ALA A 88 24.60 -24.00 2.74
N GLY A 89 23.79 -23.01 2.43
CA GLY A 89 24.24 -21.79 1.74
C GLY A 89 23.40 -20.59 2.07
N GLN A 90 23.97 -19.41 1.84
CA GLN A 90 23.34 -18.11 2.00
C GLN A 90 23.29 -17.39 0.66
N LEU A 91 22.19 -16.70 0.37
CA LEU A 91 22.06 -15.90 -0.85
C LEU A 91 22.91 -14.62 -0.69
N LYS A 92 24.10 -14.57 -1.30
CA LYS A 92 25.08 -13.49 -1.02
C LYS A 92 25.32 -13.38 0.50
N LEU A 93 25.12 -12.18 1.06
CA LEU A 93 25.01 -11.95 2.50
C LEU A 93 23.59 -11.53 2.92
N ASP A 94 22.58 -11.77 2.08
CA ASP A 94 21.18 -11.56 2.45
C ASP A 94 20.73 -12.56 3.53
N ARG A 95 19.63 -12.28 4.16
CA ARG A 95 19.04 -13.06 5.24
C ARG A 95 18.19 -14.23 4.72
N VAL A 96 18.67 -14.91 3.68
CA VAL A 96 18.04 -16.09 3.07
C VAL A 96 19.05 -17.22 3.05
N ILE A 97 18.71 -18.36 3.68
CA ILE A 97 19.52 -19.55 3.68
C ILE A 97 18.79 -20.72 3.03
N ALA A 98 19.55 -21.61 2.42
CA ALA A 98 19.06 -22.87 1.86
C ALA A 98 19.82 -24.05 2.49
N LEU A 99 19.09 -25.07 2.91
CA LEU A 99 19.59 -26.33 3.47
C LEU A 99 19.13 -27.47 2.57
N ASN A 100 20.06 -28.27 2.03
CA ASN A 100 19.77 -29.35 1.08
C ASN A 100 19.92 -30.70 1.78
N PHE A 101 18.87 -31.50 1.71
CA PHE A 101 18.80 -32.83 2.32
C PHE A 101 18.84 -33.94 1.26
N ALA A 102 19.48 -35.04 1.59
CA ALA A 102 19.64 -36.20 0.70
C ALA A 102 18.32 -36.90 0.37
N GLY A 103 17.32 -36.75 1.23
CA GLY A 103 16.16 -37.64 1.24
C GLY A 103 16.49 -38.97 1.95
N GLU A 104 15.55 -39.86 2.00
CA GLU A 104 15.66 -41.19 2.62
C GLU A 104 15.05 -42.24 1.70
N THR A 105 15.74 -43.36 1.49
CA THR A 105 15.20 -44.56 0.82
C THR A 105 14.72 -45.53 1.90
N GLY A 106 13.51 -46.06 1.74
CA GLY A 106 12.93 -47.00 2.69
C GLY A 106 11.59 -47.56 2.23
N PHE A 107 10.70 -47.92 3.17
CA PHE A 107 9.37 -48.42 2.82
C PHE A 107 8.54 -47.38 2.03
N VAL A 108 8.76 -46.08 2.33
CA VAL A 108 8.28 -44.96 1.53
C VAL A 108 9.47 -44.05 1.25
N ASP A 109 9.87 -43.94 0.00
CA ASP A 109 10.98 -43.09 -0.39
C ASP A 109 10.66 -41.62 -0.19
N GLN A 110 11.57 -40.91 0.46
CA GLN A 110 11.53 -39.45 0.61
C GLN A 110 12.57 -38.85 -0.34
N PRO A 111 12.15 -38.17 -1.42
CA PRO A 111 13.09 -37.59 -2.35
C PRO A 111 13.91 -36.44 -1.72
N PRO A 112 15.06 -36.10 -2.30
CA PRO A 112 15.85 -34.96 -1.88
C PRO A 112 14.99 -33.70 -1.73
N THR A 113 15.28 -32.92 -0.71
CA THR A 113 14.44 -31.78 -0.34
C THR A 113 15.32 -30.59 0.01
N ARG A 114 14.80 -29.41 -0.27
CA ARG A 114 15.45 -28.16 0.12
C ARG A 114 14.57 -27.40 1.10
N LEU A 115 15.16 -27.03 2.22
CA LEU A 115 14.54 -26.15 3.19
C LEU A 115 15.11 -24.76 3.01
N LEU A 116 14.26 -23.77 2.78
CA LEU A 116 14.64 -22.39 2.61
C LEU A 116 14.12 -21.57 3.78
N PHE A 117 15.01 -20.80 4.42
CA PHE A 117 14.63 -19.94 5.53
C PHE A 117 14.91 -18.47 5.22
N GLU A 118 13.87 -17.66 5.21
CA GLU A 118 13.93 -16.20 5.14
C GLU A 118 13.95 -15.61 6.54
N VAL A 119 15.13 -15.16 6.98
CA VAL A 119 15.37 -14.56 8.30
C VAL A 119 15.07 -13.05 8.24
N THR A 120 13.90 -12.67 7.74
CA THR A 120 13.57 -11.30 7.29
C THR A 120 12.60 -10.55 8.23
N GLY A 121 12.81 -10.63 9.53
CA GLY A 121 12.02 -9.88 10.52
C GLY A 121 10.53 -10.24 10.51
N ARG A 122 9.65 -9.28 10.24
CA ARG A 122 8.19 -9.51 10.22
C ARG A 122 7.72 -10.49 9.14
N ASN A 123 8.50 -10.63 8.08
CA ASN A 123 8.21 -11.53 6.95
C ASN A 123 8.99 -12.85 7.04
N ALA A 124 9.56 -13.17 8.23
CA ALA A 124 10.26 -14.43 8.44
C ALA A 124 9.40 -15.61 8.01
N ASN A 125 10.01 -16.54 7.26
CA ASN A 125 9.29 -17.67 6.71
C ASN A 125 10.21 -18.87 6.50
N LEU A 126 9.70 -20.05 6.74
CA LEU A 126 10.36 -21.31 6.48
C LEU A 126 9.59 -22.04 5.39
N LEU A 127 10.28 -22.44 4.31
CA LEU A 127 9.68 -23.03 3.12
C LEU A 127 10.34 -24.35 2.76
N VAL A 128 9.54 -25.33 2.37
CA VAL A 128 10.02 -26.57 1.78
C VAL A 128 9.87 -26.46 0.28
N LEU A 129 10.97 -26.65 -0.44
CA LEU A 129 11.03 -26.60 -1.90
C LEU A 129 11.37 -27.99 -2.46
N ASP A 130 10.78 -28.30 -3.60
CA ASP A 130 11.22 -29.35 -4.54
C ASP A 130 11.59 -28.71 -5.87
N GLU A 131 12.12 -29.50 -6.81
CA GLU A 131 12.56 -29.05 -8.14
C GLU A 131 13.49 -27.82 -8.12
N GLY A 132 14.32 -27.64 -9.12
CA GLY A 132 15.25 -26.51 -9.23
C GLY A 132 16.53 -26.64 -8.39
N GLU A 133 17.40 -25.64 -8.46
CA GLU A 133 18.70 -25.56 -7.80
C GLU A 133 18.89 -24.25 -7.00
N GLY A 134 19.87 -24.23 -6.12
CA GLY A 134 20.25 -23.05 -5.34
C GLY A 134 19.09 -22.48 -4.51
N PHE A 135 18.67 -21.28 -4.83
CA PHE A 135 17.56 -20.56 -4.17
C PHE A 135 16.28 -20.51 -5.04
N GLU A 136 16.13 -21.39 -6.02
CA GLU A 136 14.96 -21.50 -6.86
C GLU A 136 14.26 -22.85 -6.65
N GLY A 137 12.95 -22.91 -6.88
CA GLY A 137 12.20 -24.15 -6.79
C GLY A 137 10.70 -23.93 -6.67
N ARG A 138 9.94 -25.02 -6.66
CA ARG A 138 8.51 -25.01 -6.40
C ARG A 138 8.26 -25.13 -4.90
N ILE A 139 7.41 -24.28 -4.37
CA ILE A 139 7.03 -24.30 -2.94
C ILE A 139 6.09 -25.47 -2.71
N VAL A 140 6.56 -26.46 -1.98
CA VAL A 140 5.74 -27.60 -1.56
C VAL A 140 4.91 -27.24 -0.34
N MET A 141 5.51 -26.54 0.61
CA MET A 141 4.82 -25.98 1.77
C MET A 141 5.60 -24.80 2.37
N ALA A 142 4.86 -23.84 2.90
CA ALA A 142 5.41 -22.68 3.61
C ALA A 142 4.81 -22.60 5.02
N ALA A 143 5.61 -22.15 6.00
CA ALA A 143 5.12 -21.91 7.36
C ALA A 143 4.07 -20.80 7.38
N ARG A 144 4.17 -19.85 6.42
CA ARG A 144 3.21 -18.76 6.25
C ARG A 144 3.02 -18.45 4.77
N GLU A 145 1.77 -18.32 4.34
CA GLU A 145 1.48 -17.80 3.00
C GLU A 145 1.51 -16.27 2.99
N ILE A 146 2.11 -15.71 1.94
CA ILE A 146 2.21 -14.26 1.72
C ILE A 146 1.50 -13.94 0.41
N THR A 147 0.38 -13.23 0.51
CA THR A 147 -0.43 -12.82 -0.64
C THR A 147 -0.02 -11.43 -1.16
N GLY A 148 -0.40 -11.10 -2.40
CA GLY A 148 -0.10 -9.80 -3.03
C GLY A 148 -0.63 -8.57 -2.26
N SER A 149 -1.62 -8.74 -1.39
CA SER A 149 -2.10 -7.68 -0.49
C SER A 149 -1.10 -7.32 0.63
N ARG A 150 -0.21 -8.26 0.98
CA ARG A 150 0.83 -8.07 2.02
C ARG A 150 2.21 -7.74 1.44
N ASN A 151 2.48 -8.18 0.22
CA ASN A 151 3.74 -7.90 -0.46
C ASN A 151 3.49 -7.66 -1.96
N ARG A 152 3.76 -6.44 -2.43
CA ARG A 152 3.56 -6.05 -3.84
C ARG A 152 4.56 -6.72 -4.79
N PHE A 153 5.71 -7.19 -4.29
CA PHE A 153 6.81 -7.67 -5.13
C PHE A 153 6.78 -9.18 -5.36
N ARG A 154 6.21 -9.95 -4.42
CA ARG A 154 6.16 -11.41 -4.56
C ARG A 154 5.09 -12.04 -3.69
N THR A 155 4.58 -13.17 -4.15
CA THR A 155 3.65 -14.03 -3.42
C THR A 155 4.35 -15.33 -3.02
N ILE A 156 4.07 -15.80 -1.81
CA ILE A 156 4.54 -17.11 -1.31
C ILE A 156 3.29 -17.94 -1.02
N ARG A 157 3.06 -18.96 -1.83
CA ARG A 157 1.94 -19.89 -1.67
C ARG A 157 2.34 -21.28 -2.08
N THR A 158 1.74 -22.27 -1.48
CA THR A 158 1.91 -23.69 -1.86
C THR A 158 1.59 -23.91 -3.34
N GLY A 159 2.42 -24.67 -4.04
CA GLY A 159 2.35 -24.93 -5.47
C GLY A 159 2.96 -23.83 -6.36
N GLY A 160 3.24 -22.65 -5.83
CA GLY A 160 3.87 -21.54 -6.56
C GLY A 160 5.39 -21.73 -6.69
N ARG A 161 5.99 -21.02 -7.66
CA ARG A 161 7.45 -20.95 -7.77
C ARG A 161 8.01 -19.95 -6.77
N TYR A 162 9.05 -20.33 -6.06
CA TYR A 162 9.75 -19.40 -5.16
C TYR A 162 10.56 -18.39 -5.96
N THR A 163 10.39 -17.14 -5.64
CA THR A 163 11.18 -16.03 -6.16
C THR A 163 11.97 -15.42 -5.01
N PRO A 164 13.31 -15.37 -5.07
CA PRO A 164 14.13 -14.73 -4.04
C PRO A 164 13.78 -13.24 -3.90
N PRO A 165 14.19 -12.58 -2.80
CA PRO A 165 14.10 -11.15 -2.67
C PRO A 165 14.71 -10.43 -3.88
N PRO A 166 14.21 -9.21 -4.25
CA PRO A 166 14.77 -8.46 -5.35
C PRO A 166 16.29 -8.29 -5.21
N PRO A 167 17.04 -8.42 -6.31
CA PRO A 167 18.48 -8.21 -6.28
C PRO A 167 18.79 -6.77 -5.83
N TYR A 168 19.85 -6.62 -5.09
CA TYR A 168 20.36 -5.31 -4.65
C TYR A 168 21.87 -5.26 -4.91
N GLU A 169 22.37 -4.05 -5.06
CA GLU A 169 23.79 -3.79 -5.26
C GLU A 169 24.38 -3.24 -3.95
N LYS A 170 25.16 -4.07 -3.28
CA LYS A 170 25.97 -3.71 -2.11
C LYS A 170 27.35 -4.32 -2.24
N LEU A 171 28.32 -3.66 -1.63
CA LEU A 171 29.71 -4.12 -1.60
C LEU A 171 29.82 -5.33 -0.63
N ASP A 172 30.47 -6.39 -1.08
CA ASP A 172 30.74 -7.53 -0.20
C ASP A 172 31.92 -7.21 0.73
N PRO A 173 31.72 -7.08 2.04
CA PRO A 173 32.80 -6.73 2.97
C PRO A 173 33.89 -7.80 3.09
N ARG A 174 33.65 -9.02 2.62
CA ARG A 174 34.61 -10.14 2.63
C ARG A 174 35.66 -10.02 1.52
N THR A 175 35.29 -9.35 0.42
CA THR A 175 36.12 -9.22 -0.79
C THR A 175 36.25 -7.76 -1.24
N LEU A 176 36.19 -6.82 -0.29
CA LEU A 176 36.22 -5.38 -0.57
C LEU A 176 37.56 -4.99 -1.21
N SER A 177 37.53 -4.51 -2.47
CA SER A 177 38.74 -4.02 -3.15
C SER A 177 39.15 -2.65 -2.63
N PRO A 178 40.43 -2.24 -2.78
CA PRO A 178 40.89 -0.91 -2.37
C PRO A 178 40.07 0.23 -3.02
N GLU A 179 39.69 0.09 -4.30
CA GLU A 179 38.90 1.07 -5.04
C GLU A 179 37.48 1.16 -4.45
N GLN A 180 36.85 0.01 -4.20
CA GLN A 180 35.54 -0.05 -3.55
C GLN A 180 35.58 0.54 -2.14
N ALA A 181 36.61 0.20 -1.37
CA ALA A 181 36.79 0.76 -0.04
C ALA A 181 36.89 2.30 -0.09
N GLN A 182 37.60 2.84 -1.08
CA GLN A 182 37.78 4.29 -1.22
C GLN A 182 36.45 5.04 -1.36
N THR A 183 35.41 4.43 -1.95
CA THR A 183 34.07 5.07 -2.06
C THR A 183 33.43 5.33 -0.70
N LEU A 184 33.80 4.60 0.33
CA LEU A 184 33.26 4.72 1.69
C LEU A 184 33.96 5.82 2.51
N ARG A 185 35.12 6.34 2.06
CA ARG A 185 35.97 7.22 2.86
C ARG A 185 35.30 8.51 3.32
N HIS A 186 34.38 9.05 2.51
CA HIS A 186 33.66 10.30 2.79
C HIS A 186 32.23 10.07 3.29
N VAL A 187 31.84 8.81 3.47
CA VAL A 187 30.51 8.44 3.94
C VAL A 187 30.56 8.29 5.46
N PRO A 188 29.62 8.88 6.23
CA PRO A 188 29.50 8.65 7.66
C PRO A 188 29.46 7.16 7.99
N ILE A 189 30.22 6.72 9.01
CA ILE A 189 30.42 5.29 9.28
C ILE A 189 29.12 4.57 9.62
N GLY A 190 28.16 5.23 10.25
CA GLY A 190 26.83 4.70 10.52
C GLY A 190 26.02 4.37 9.27
N ARG A 191 26.33 5.02 8.12
CA ARG A 191 25.69 4.76 6.83
C ARG A 191 26.37 3.66 6.01
N TRP A 192 27.52 3.14 6.43
CA TRP A 192 28.19 2.03 5.74
C TRP A 192 27.33 0.77 5.67
N ARG A 193 26.45 0.54 6.64
CA ARG A 193 25.45 -0.53 6.59
C ARG A 193 24.52 -0.48 5.37
N GLU A 194 24.35 0.69 4.76
CA GLU A 194 23.52 0.88 3.56
C GLU A 194 24.27 0.43 2.30
N GLN A 195 25.60 0.48 2.33
CA GLN A 195 26.49 0.18 1.23
C GLN A 195 27.17 -1.19 1.33
N LEU A 196 27.42 -1.69 2.54
CA LEU A 196 28.02 -3.00 2.79
C LEU A 196 26.95 -4.08 2.94
N ASP A 197 27.16 -5.19 2.23
CA ASP A 197 26.25 -6.34 2.31
C ASP A 197 26.35 -7.06 3.65
N GLY A 198 25.26 -7.67 4.08
CA GLY A 198 25.19 -8.43 5.32
C GLY A 198 25.17 -7.60 6.60
N MET A 199 25.24 -6.28 6.51
CA MET A 199 25.22 -5.36 7.65
C MET A 199 23.83 -4.72 7.83
N GLY A 200 23.38 -4.66 9.07
CA GLY A 200 22.19 -3.98 9.51
C GLY A 200 22.48 -3.02 10.67
N PRO A 201 21.44 -2.58 11.41
CA PRO A 201 21.60 -1.61 12.50
C PRO A 201 22.53 -2.07 13.63
N LEU A 202 22.50 -3.36 13.98
CA LEU A 202 23.31 -3.91 15.06
C LEU A 202 24.81 -3.91 14.70
N LEU A 203 25.14 -4.45 13.52
CA LEU A 203 26.53 -4.49 13.06
C LEU A 203 27.03 -3.11 12.65
N GLY A 204 26.16 -2.21 12.18
CA GLY A 204 26.50 -0.81 11.92
C GLY A 204 26.91 -0.06 13.20
N ALA A 205 26.18 -0.24 14.30
CA ALA A 205 26.51 0.32 15.60
C ALA A 205 27.84 -0.29 16.14
N GLU A 206 28.01 -1.61 16.01
CA GLU A 206 29.24 -2.30 16.44
C GLU A 206 30.45 -1.88 15.58
N LEU A 207 30.24 -1.63 14.28
CA LEU A 207 31.28 -1.12 13.39
C LEU A 207 31.82 0.23 13.88
N ALA A 208 30.92 1.19 14.14
CA ALA A 208 31.30 2.51 14.65
C ALA A 208 32.05 2.41 15.97
N ARG A 209 31.60 1.55 16.89
CA ARG A 209 32.24 1.28 18.16
C ARG A 209 33.66 0.65 18.00
N ARG A 210 33.81 -0.34 17.12
CA ARG A 210 35.15 -0.99 16.89
C ARG A 210 36.12 -0.04 16.21
N ALA A 211 35.58 0.88 15.38
CA ALA A 211 36.35 1.91 14.72
C ALA A 211 36.65 3.12 15.64
N ASP A 212 36.08 3.17 16.86
CA ASP A 212 36.13 4.33 17.76
C ASP A 212 35.71 5.63 17.07
N LEU A 213 34.63 5.57 16.33
CA LEU A 213 34.08 6.69 15.56
C LEU A 213 32.62 6.93 15.93
N THR A 214 32.21 8.20 15.86
CA THR A 214 30.78 8.54 15.96
C THR A 214 30.03 8.16 14.69
N PRO A 215 28.80 7.64 14.76
CA PRO A 215 28.07 7.16 13.58
C PRO A 215 27.87 8.21 12.47
N ASP A 216 27.77 9.49 12.85
CA ASP A 216 27.51 10.59 11.91
C ASP A 216 28.77 11.16 11.26
N SER A 217 29.96 10.67 11.68
CA SER A 217 31.25 11.14 11.14
C SER A 217 31.80 10.21 10.07
N PRO A 218 32.34 10.74 8.96
CA PRO A 218 33.15 9.97 8.04
C PRO A 218 34.49 9.60 8.69
N PRO A 219 35.13 8.49 8.26
CA PRO A 219 36.39 8.02 8.90
C PRO A 219 37.54 9.03 8.84
N GLY A 220 37.65 9.81 7.78
CA GLY A 220 38.74 10.79 7.63
C GLY A 220 40.13 10.15 7.77
N GLU A 221 40.90 10.62 8.78
CA GLU A 221 42.23 10.08 9.10
C GLU A 221 42.19 8.68 9.75
N ALA A 222 41.07 8.33 10.42
CA ALA A 222 40.86 7.00 11.00
C ALA A 222 40.44 5.93 9.96
N TRP A 223 40.70 6.17 8.69
CA TRP A 223 40.33 5.30 7.57
C TRP A 223 40.80 3.86 7.73
N ALA A 224 42.11 3.68 8.06
CA ALA A 224 42.67 2.35 8.25
C ALA A 224 42.01 1.60 9.40
N GLN A 225 41.67 2.30 10.48
CA GLN A 225 40.98 1.75 11.64
C GLN A 225 39.54 1.33 11.28
N ALA A 226 38.84 2.14 10.50
CA ALA A 226 37.50 1.80 10.03
C ALA A 226 37.51 0.53 9.15
N LEU A 227 38.47 0.38 8.25
CA LEU A 227 38.60 -0.85 7.44
C LEU A 227 38.99 -2.06 8.28
N ALA A 228 39.89 -1.91 9.26
CA ALA A 228 40.24 -2.98 10.20
C ALA A 228 39.00 -3.42 11.02
N ALA A 229 38.11 -2.48 11.39
CA ALA A 229 36.87 -2.80 12.08
C ALA A 229 35.90 -3.59 11.19
N VAL A 230 35.79 -3.27 9.87
CA VAL A 230 35.03 -4.09 8.92
C VAL A 230 35.57 -5.52 8.85
N GLN A 231 36.88 -5.69 8.72
CA GLN A 231 37.52 -7.00 8.65
C GLN A 231 37.32 -7.81 9.94
N SER A 232 37.40 -7.13 11.08
CA SER A 232 37.09 -7.71 12.37
C SER A 232 35.64 -8.22 12.46
N LEU A 233 34.66 -7.47 11.93
CA LEU A 233 33.25 -7.89 11.87
C LEU A 233 33.01 -9.06 10.92
N VAL A 234 33.72 -9.11 9.79
CA VAL A 234 33.65 -10.25 8.85
C VAL A 234 34.14 -11.52 9.52
N THR A 235 35.20 -11.43 10.32
CA THR A 235 35.77 -12.56 11.04
C THR A 235 34.91 -12.98 12.21
N ASP A 236 34.49 -12.02 13.02
CA ASP A 236 33.69 -12.21 14.23
C ASP A 236 32.58 -11.16 14.33
N PRO A 237 31.37 -11.45 13.81
CA PRO A 237 30.22 -10.56 13.84
C PRO A 237 29.49 -10.54 15.21
N THR A 238 30.18 -10.72 16.31
CA THR A 238 29.63 -10.53 17.65
C THR A 238 29.41 -9.04 17.91
N VAL A 239 28.39 -8.72 18.69
CA VAL A 239 28.07 -7.36 19.07
C VAL A 239 28.16 -7.16 20.57
N SER A 240 28.68 -6.02 20.99
CA SER A 240 28.73 -5.61 22.38
C SER A 240 27.33 -5.25 22.91
N GLU A 241 27.18 -5.21 24.24
CA GLU A 241 25.93 -4.79 24.89
C GLU A 241 25.56 -3.36 24.51
N GLY A 242 26.52 -2.44 24.42
CA GLY A 242 26.29 -1.07 23.94
C GLY A 242 25.75 -1.03 22.51
N ALA A 243 26.35 -1.81 21.58
CA ALA A 243 25.88 -1.89 20.20
C ALA A 243 24.49 -2.54 20.10
N LEU A 244 24.15 -3.49 20.98
CA LEU A 244 22.79 -4.05 21.06
C LEU A 244 21.76 -2.97 21.44
N GLN A 245 22.09 -2.12 22.43
CA GLN A 245 21.21 -1.02 22.83
C GLN A 245 21.04 0.01 21.73
N ASP A 246 22.13 0.44 21.09
CA ASP A 246 22.10 1.42 20.01
C ASP A 246 21.39 0.87 18.76
N GLY A 247 21.68 -0.37 18.39
CA GLY A 247 21.01 -1.04 17.29
C GLY A 247 19.51 -1.24 17.55
N ALA A 248 19.10 -1.50 18.78
CA ALA A 248 17.69 -1.60 19.16
C ALA A 248 16.98 -0.24 19.07
N ARG A 249 17.64 0.85 19.53
CA ARG A 249 17.13 2.22 19.39
C ARG A 249 16.96 2.60 17.92
N GLU A 250 17.95 2.31 17.09
CA GLU A 250 17.92 2.60 15.66
C GLU A 250 16.82 1.79 14.94
N ALA A 251 16.68 0.51 15.28
CA ALA A 251 15.59 -0.32 14.75
C ALA A 251 14.21 0.23 15.13
N ALA A 252 14.04 0.68 16.38
CA ALA A 252 12.79 1.32 16.84
C ALA A 252 12.51 2.64 16.11
N ARG A 253 13.54 3.47 15.87
CA ARG A 253 13.45 4.69 15.06
C ARG A 253 13.01 4.38 13.63
N GLY A 254 13.65 3.39 12.99
CA GLY A 254 13.29 2.96 11.64
C GLY A 254 11.87 2.42 11.54
N GLU A 255 11.41 1.65 12.53
CA GLU A 255 10.03 1.15 12.59
C GLU A 255 9.01 2.30 12.75
N LYS A 256 9.31 3.26 13.62
CA LYS A 256 8.47 4.45 13.80
C LYS A 256 8.39 5.28 12.52
N ALA A 257 9.53 5.52 11.85
CA ALA A 257 9.58 6.23 10.57
C ALA A 257 8.75 5.51 9.49
N ALA A 258 8.90 4.19 9.36
CA ALA A 258 8.13 3.38 8.40
C ALA A 258 6.61 3.44 8.67
N THR A 259 6.22 3.40 9.95
CA THR A 259 4.81 3.49 10.36
C THR A 259 4.23 4.87 10.04
N LEU A 260 4.94 5.94 10.36
CA LEU A 260 4.55 7.32 10.06
C LEU A 260 4.47 7.55 8.54
N ARG A 261 5.50 7.13 7.79
CA ARG A 261 5.51 7.24 6.32
C ARG A 261 4.31 6.56 5.70
N LYS A 262 3.98 5.34 6.14
CA LYS A 262 2.79 4.62 5.66
C LYS A 262 1.51 5.36 5.95
N SER A 263 1.33 5.86 7.17
CA SER A 263 0.10 6.57 7.58
C SER A 263 -0.10 7.90 6.85
N LEU A 264 1.00 8.62 6.56
CA LEU A 264 0.97 9.88 5.81
C LEU A 264 0.79 9.65 4.30
N ARG A 265 1.35 8.56 3.77
CA ARG A 265 1.29 8.21 2.35
C ARG A 265 -0.10 7.74 1.91
N GLU A 266 -0.79 6.93 2.71
CA GLU A 266 -2.07 6.31 2.33
C GLU A 266 -3.14 7.33 1.85
N PRO A 267 -3.39 8.47 2.54
CA PRO A 267 -4.33 9.48 2.06
C PRO A 267 -3.86 10.17 0.77
N LEU A 268 -2.55 10.40 0.60
CA LEU A 268 -1.97 10.99 -0.61
C LEU A 268 -2.11 10.06 -1.82
N ASP A 269 -1.82 8.77 -1.67
CA ASP A 269 -2.00 7.77 -2.74
C ASP A 269 -3.46 7.70 -3.20
N LYS A 270 -4.42 7.81 -2.26
CA LYS A 270 -5.85 7.89 -2.59
C LYS A 270 -6.18 9.17 -3.36
N ARG A 271 -5.59 10.31 -2.98
CA ARG A 271 -5.78 11.58 -3.69
C ARG A 271 -5.20 11.53 -5.10
N VAL A 272 -3.98 11.02 -5.27
CA VAL A 272 -3.35 10.83 -6.60
C VAL A 272 -4.22 9.94 -7.49
N THR A 273 -4.74 8.84 -6.96
CA THR A 273 -5.62 7.93 -7.70
C THR A 273 -6.91 8.64 -8.14
N LEU A 274 -7.53 9.43 -7.27
CA LEU A 274 -8.73 10.19 -7.58
C LEU A 274 -8.47 11.22 -8.70
N LEU A 275 -7.40 12.01 -8.58
CA LEU A 275 -7.05 13.03 -9.55
C LEU A 275 -6.72 12.43 -10.93
N ARG A 276 -6.01 11.31 -10.97
CA ARG A 276 -5.77 10.56 -12.22
C ARG A 276 -7.05 10.07 -12.87
N ASN A 277 -8.01 9.58 -12.07
CA ASN A 277 -9.31 9.15 -12.60
C ASN A 277 -10.10 10.34 -13.17
N GLN A 278 -10.08 11.49 -12.50
CA GLN A 278 -10.74 12.70 -12.99
C GLN A 278 -10.12 13.21 -14.30
N LEU A 279 -8.81 13.17 -14.44
CA LEU A 279 -8.11 13.51 -15.71
C LEU A 279 -8.44 12.49 -16.81
N ALA A 280 -8.54 11.20 -16.48
CA ALA A 280 -8.98 10.19 -17.45
C ALA A 280 -10.43 10.41 -17.92
N ASP A 281 -11.30 11.02 -17.09
CA ASP A 281 -12.65 11.41 -17.50
C ASP A 281 -12.61 12.55 -18.54
N VAL A 282 -11.71 13.52 -18.39
CA VAL A 282 -11.48 14.58 -19.39
C VAL A 282 -11.05 13.97 -20.72
N THR A 283 -10.04 13.10 -20.71
CA THR A 283 -9.53 12.43 -21.92
C THR A 283 -10.62 11.59 -22.62
N ARG A 284 -11.49 10.92 -21.84
CA ARG A 284 -12.62 10.17 -22.41
C ARG A 284 -13.67 11.08 -23.04
N ALA A 285 -13.93 12.23 -22.42
CA ALA A 285 -14.84 13.21 -22.96
C ALA A 285 -14.31 13.84 -24.25
N GLU A 286 -13.00 14.13 -24.31
CA GLU A 286 -12.30 14.60 -25.51
C GLU A 286 -12.41 13.59 -26.66
N ALA A 287 -12.13 12.32 -26.40
CA ALA A 287 -12.30 11.26 -27.39
C ALA A 287 -13.75 11.16 -27.91
N GLY A 288 -14.72 11.50 -27.08
CA GLY A 288 -16.14 11.57 -27.46
C GLY A 288 -16.49 12.66 -28.46
N LEU A 289 -15.64 13.68 -28.69
CA LEU A 289 -15.86 14.73 -29.67
C LEU A 289 -15.85 14.20 -31.11
N THR A 290 -15.06 13.19 -31.40
CA THR A 290 -15.08 12.52 -32.72
C THR A 290 -16.44 11.90 -33.01
N ASP A 291 -17.04 11.27 -32.02
CA ASP A 291 -18.40 10.74 -32.16
C ASP A 291 -19.47 11.87 -32.26
N ALA A 292 -19.25 12.99 -31.56
CA ALA A 292 -20.14 14.15 -31.66
C ALA A 292 -20.10 14.76 -33.06
N ALA A 293 -18.90 14.89 -33.64
CA ALA A 293 -18.74 15.37 -35.02
C ALA A 293 -19.45 14.45 -36.02
N ARG A 294 -19.31 13.13 -35.85
CA ARG A 294 -20.02 12.15 -36.67
C ARG A 294 -21.56 12.25 -36.50
N ASP A 295 -22.06 12.34 -35.27
CA ASP A 295 -23.48 12.50 -34.99
C ASP A 295 -24.06 13.79 -35.66
N ARG A 296 -23.27 14.90 -35.70
CA ARG A 296 -23.67 16.15 -36.41
C ARG A 296 -23.73 15.92 -37.90
N GLU A 297 -22.69 15.35 -38.48
CA GLU A 297 -22.63 15.10 -39.92
C GLU A 297 -23.80 14.21 -40.40
N GLU A 298 -24.08 13.12 -39.66
CA GLU A 298 -25.21 12.24 -39.94
C GLU A 298 -26.57 12.98 -39.79
N ALA A 299 -26.68 13.88 -38.81
CA ALA A 299 -27.86 14.71 -38.62
C ALA A 299 -28.05 15.72 -39.77
N ASP A 300 -26.95 16.37 -40.21
CA ASP A 300 -26.94 17.30 -41.34
C ASP A 300 -27.38 16.59 -42.63
N LEU A 301 -26.87 15.37 -42.89
CA LEU A 301 -27.30 14.56 -44.04
C LEU A 301 -28.78 14.19 -43.95
N LEU A 302 -29.27 13.77 -42.77
CA LEU A 302 -30.70 13.45 -42.58
C LEU A 302 -31.61 14.68 -42.77
N MET A 303 -31.17 15.86 -42.39
CA MET A 303 -31.91 17.10 -42.61
C MET A 303 -31.92 17.49 -44.08
N ALA A 304 -30.77 17.44 -44.76
CA ALA A 304 -30.63 17.80 -46.16
C ALA A 304 -31.46 16.89 -47.09
N TYR A 305 -31.47 15.60 -46.80
CA TYR A 305 -32.13 14.58 -47.60
C TYR A 305 -33.39 14.00 -46.93
N ALA A 306 -34.02 14.72 -46.00
CA ALA A 306 -35.18 14.24 -45.24
C ALA A 306 -36.34 13.74 -46.15
N HIS A 307 -36.53 14.37 -47.31
CA HIS A 307 -37.57 14.02 -48.27
C HIS A 307 -37.33 12.70 -49.02
N THR A 308 -36.09 12.16 -49.02
CA THR A 308 -35.71 10.90 -49.66
C THR A 308 -35.75 9.72 -48.71
N VAL A 309 -35.83 9.95 -47.40
CA VAL A 309 -35.80 8.90 -46.38
C VAL A 309 -37.17 8.23 -46.26
N PRO A 310 -37.29 6.89 -46.51
CA PRO A 310 -38.56 6.19 -46.38
C PRO A 310 -39.03 6.13 -44.92
N THR A 311 -40.33 6.31 -44.72
CA THR A 311 -40.94 6.18 -43.38
C THR A 311 -40.81 4.73 -42.88
N GLY A 312 -40.39 4.53 -41.66
CA GLY A 312 -40.21 3.18 -41.05
C GLY A 312 -38.92 2.47 -41.42
N ALA A 313 -38.01 3.13 -42.15
CA ALA A 313 -36.71 2.56 -42.46
C ALA A 313 -35.82 2.42 -41.22
N SER A 314 -35.09 1.33 -41.10
CA SER A 314 -34.09 1.11 -40.03
C SER A 314 -32.69 1.63 -40.37
N SER A 315 -32.45 1.94 -41.67
CA SER A 315 -31.22 2.56 -42.16
C SER A 315 -31.46 3.24 -43.51
N VAL A 316 -30.59 4.17 -43.86
CA VAL A 316 -30.60 4.83 -45.18
C VAL A 316 -29.16 5.06 -45.63
N LEU A 317 -28.94 5.00 -46.96
CA LEU A 317 -27.65 5.40 -47.60
C LEU A 317 -27.88 6.83 -48.16
N LEU A 318 -27.07 7.78 -47.72
CA LEU A 318 -27.13 9.16 -48.15
C LEU A 318 -25.79 9.62 -48.72
N PRO A 319 -25.79 10.47 -49.78
CA PRO A 319 -24.56 11.01 -50.32
C PRO A 319 -23.82 11.85 -49.29
N ALA A 320 -22.53 11.58 -49.09
CA ALA A 320 -21.69 12.37 -48.21
C ALA A 320 -21.39 13.74 -48.82
N PHE A 321 -21.37 14.82 -48.02
CA PHE A 321 -21.13 16.18 -48.50
C PHE A 321 -19.70 16.37 -49.07
N ASP A 322 -18.74 15.55 -48.66
CA ASP A 322 -17.36 15.58 -49.15
C ASP A 322 -17.16 14.83 -50.49
N GLY A 323 -18.22 14.27 -51.08
CA GLY A 323 -18.15 13.52 -52.32
C GLY A 323 -17.46 12.14 -52.22
N THR A 324 -17.19 11.63 -51.04
CA THR A 324 -16.52 10.33 -50.82
C THR A 324 -17.41 9.10 -51.03
N GLY A 325 -18.67 9.32 -51.51
CA GLY A 325 -19.62 8.26 -51.76
C GLY A 325 -20.87 8.36 -50.89
N GLU A 326 -21.53 7.20 -50.67
CA GLU A 326 -22.70 7.12 -49.81
C GLU A 326 -22.34 6.67 -48.40
N ARG A 327 -22.99 7.28 -47.40
CA ARG A 327 -22.80 6.97 -45.99
C ARG A 327 -24.03 6.23 -45.45
N PRO A 328 -23.87 5.04 -44.84
CA PRO A 328 -24.97 4.35 -44.18
C PRO A 328 -25.31 5.02 -42.83
N ILE A 329 -26.54 5.38 -42.62
CA ILE A 329 -27.03 5.97 -41.40
C ILE A 329 -28.12 5.07 -40.81
N ALA A 330 -27.91 4.57 -39.59
CA ALA A 330 -28.92 3.80 -38.88
C ALA A 330 -30.05 4.71 -38.37
N LEU A 331 -31.28 4.25 -38.46
CA LEU A 331 -32.47 5.01 -38.09
C LEU A 331 -33.30 4.28 -37.04
N GLU A 332 -33.99 5.03 -36.21
CA GLU A 332 -35.09 4.50 -35.40
C GLU A 332 -36.36 4.51 -36.23
N PRO A 333 -36.94 3.35 -36.59
CA PRO A 333 -38.06 3.28 -37.52
C PRO A 333 -39.32 4.01 -37.06
N MET A 334 -39.50 4.20 -35.77
CA MET A 334 -40.63 4.89 -35.17
C MET A 334 -40.54 6.43 -35.27
N LEU A 335 -39.36 6.94 -35.65
CA LEU A 335 -39.09 8.36 -35.77
C LEU A 335 -38.97 8.78 -37.23
N SER A 336 -39.43 10.01 -37.56
CA SER A 336 -39.18 10.61 -38.86
C SER A 336 -37.69 10.90 -39.09
N ALA A 337 -37.27 11.16 -40.32
CA ALA A 337 -35.90 11.57 -40.64
C ALA A 337 -35.45 12.79 -39.80
N VAL A 338 -36.32 13.80 -39.68
CA VAL A 338 -36.07 15.01 -38.89
C VAL A 338 -35.91 14.66 -37.40
N GLN A 339 -36.79 13.85 -36.83
CA GLN A 339 -36.68 13.43 -35.44
C GLN A 339 -35.42 12.61 -35.15
N ASN A 340 -35.01 11.75 -36.11
CA ASN A 340 -33.73 11.05 -36.04
C ASN A 340 -32.52 12.00 -36.06
N ALA A 341 -32.58 13.07 -36.86
CA ALA A 341 -31.56 14.12 -36.91
C ALA A 341 -31.52 14.92 -35.59
N GLU A 342 -32.66 15.37 -35.07
CA GLU A 342 -32.76 16.09 -33.80
C GLU A 342 -32.17 15.29 -32.64
N LYS A 343 -32.41 13.98 -32.61
CA LYS A 343 -31.85 13.09 -31.59
C LYS A 343 -30.33 12.99 -31.68
N ARG A 344 -29.75 13.01 -32.89
CA ARG A 344 -28.30 13.04 -33.10
C ARG A 344 -27.70 14.37 -32.68
N TYR A 345 -28.30 15.48 -33.09
CA TYR A 345 -27.86 16.80 -32.62
C TYR A 345 -27.86 16.89 -31.08
N ALA A 346 -28.90 16.39 -30.44
CA ALA A 346 -28.99 16.38 -28.99
C ALA A 346 -27.87 15.53 -28.33
N ARG A 347 -27.50 14.39 -28.96
CA ARG A 347 -26.38 13.57 -28.50
C ARG A 347 -25.03 14.27 -28.67
N ALA A 348 -24.81 14.85 -29.85
CA ALA A 348 -23.60 15.62 -30.14
C ALA A 348 -23.42 16.75 -29.13
N ARG A 349 -24.45 17.57 -28.97
CA ARG A 349 -24.45 18.69 -28.01
C ARG A 349 -24.14 18.24 -26.57
N ARG A 350 -24.75 17.13 -26.12
CA ARG A 350 -24.45 16.59 -24.77
C ARG A 350 -22.98 16.22 -24.60
N ARG A 351 -22.35 15.58 -25.60
CA ARG A 351 -20.94 15.21 -25.56
C ARG A 351 -20.04 16.45 -25.51
N GLU A 352 -20.33 17.44 -26.33
CA GLU A 352 -19.62 18.72 -26.35
C GLU A 352 -19.74 19.47 -25.02
N ASP A 353 -20.97 19.58 -24.48
CA ASP A 353 -21.20 20.22 -23.17
C ASP A 353 -20.50 19.50 -22.01
N VAL A 354 -20.39 18.17 -22.06
CA VAL A 354 -19.65 17.41 -21.08
C VAL A 354 -18.16 17.69 -21.19
N TYR A 355 -17.61 17.68 -22.41
CA TYR A 355 -16.20 17.99 -22.64
C TYR A 355 -15.85 19.40 -22.17
N LEU A 356 -16.62 20.43 -22.58
CA LEU A 356 -16.35 21.81 -22.20
C LEU A 356 -16.28 21.99 -20.68
N ARG A 357 -17.22 21.41 -19.93
CA ARG A 357 -17.23 21.47 -18.46
C ARG A 357 -16.06 20.77 -17.81
N LEU A 358 -15.59 19.67 -18.41
CA LEU A 358 -14.44 18.92 -17.87
C LEU A 358 -13.12 19.57 -18.26
N ALA A 359 -13.01 20.11 -19.48
CA ALA A 359 -11.81 20.77 -19.98
C ALA A 359 -11.43 22.01 -19.14
N GLU A 360 -12.41 22.78 -18.67
CA GLU A 360 -12.17 23.92 -17.77
C GLU A 360 -11.44 23.54 -16.47
N ARG A 361 -11.58 22.26 -16.06
CA ARG A 361 -10.96 21.74 -14.83
C ARG A 361 -9.64 21.02 -15.06
N GLU A 362 -9.21 20.85 -16.29
CA GLU A 362 -8.05 20.02 -16.61
C GLU A 362 -6.76 20.59 -16.02
N GLU A 363 -6.46 21.86 -16.24
CA GLU A 363 -5.25 22.50 -15.72
C GLU A 363 -5.19 22.53 -14.18
N PRO A 364 -6.26 22.93 -13.47
CA PRO A 364 -6.28 22.80 -12.01
C PRO A 364 -6.05 21.36 -11.53
N LEU A 365 -6.66 20.35 -12.16
CA LEU A 365 -6.47 18.94 -11.78
C LEU A 365 -5.04 18.46 -12.02
N ARG A 366 -4.40 18.90 -13.12
CA ARG A 366 -2.99 18.59 -13.39
C ARG A 366 -2.05 19.21 -12.35
N ALA A 367 -2.29 20.46 -11.98
CA ALA A 367 -1.52 21.14 -10.94
C ALA A 367 -1.65 20.44 -9.58
N GLU A 368 -2.88 20.09 -9.17
CA GLU A 368 -3.14 19.36 -7.93
C GLU A 368 -2.50 17.96 -7.95
N LEU A 369 -2.53 17.27 -9.10
CA LEU A 369 -1.88 15.97 -9.24
C LEU A 369 -0.36 16.08 -9.07
N ALA A 370 0.28 17.04 -9.73
CA ALA A 370 1.71 17.27 -9.62
C ALA A 370 2.12 17.59 -8.18
N GLU A 371 1.34 18.41 -7.46
CA GLU A 371 1.58 18.71 -6.06
C GLU A 371 1.43 17.47 -5.17
N ALA A 372 0.37 16.67 -5.36
CA ALA A 372 0.15 15.45 -4.60
C ALA A 372 1.27 14.42 -4.83
N GLU A 373 1.73 14.26 -6.07
CA GLU A 373 2.86 13.39 -6.42
C GLU A 373 4.18 13.88 -5.82
N ALA A 374 4.44 15.18 -5.83
CA ALA A 374 5.61 15.76 -5.19
C ALA A 374 5.61 15.52 -3.67
N ARG A 375 4.46 15.64 -3.01
CA ARG A 375 4.31 15.33 -1.58
C ARG A 375 4.55 13.83 -1.30
N VAL A 376 4.09 12.93 -2.16
CA VAL A 376 4.39 11.49 -2.04
C VAL A 376 5.89 11.24 -2.17
N GLN A 377 6.55 11.86 -3.13
CA GLN A 377 7.99 11.73 -3.34
C GLN A 377 8.80 12.27 -2.15
N ALA A 378 8.39 13.41 -1.58
CA ALA A 378 9.03 13.99 -0.40
C ALA A 378 8.97 13.04 0.81
N LEU A 379 7.88 12.28 0.98
CA LEU A 379 7.77 11.29 2.07
C LEU A 379 8.76 10.13 1.91
N ASP A 380 9.18 9.79 0.70
CA ASP A 380 10.11 8.67 0.46
C ASP A 380 11.53 9.01 0.95
N THR A 381 11.90 10.29 0.93
CA THR A 381 13.22 10.78 1.35
C THR A 381 13.24 11.40 2.75
N ALA A 382 12.07 11.69 3.34
CA ALA A 382 11.94 12.31 4.66
C ALA A 382 12.52 11.45 5.78
N ASP A 383 13.25 12.04 6.69
CA ASP A 383 13.75 11.40 7.90
C ASP A 383 12.68 11.34 9.02
N LEU A 384 13.02 10.75 10.19
CA LEU A 384 12.06 10.62 11.28
C LEU A 384 11.59 11.97 11.85
N PRO A 385 12.45 12.96 12.12
CA PRO A 385 12.04 14.29 12.56
C PRO A 385 11.07 14.98 11.58
N ASP A 386 11.35 14.91 10.28
CA ASP A 386 10.47 15.48 9.24
C ASP A 386 9.11 14.80 9.21
N LEU A 387 9.08 13.46 9.30
CA LEU A 387 7.83 12.69 9.36
C LEU A 387 7.02 12.99 10.61
N GLU A 388 7.66 13.21 11.76
CA GLU A 388 7.00 13.61 13.00
C GLU A 388 6.40 15.02 12.89
N ALA A 389 7.15 15.97 12.31
CA ALA A 389 6.67 17.31 12.06
C ALA A 389 5.46 17.34 11.12
N LEU A 390 5.53 16.59 10.00
CA LEU A 390 4.42 16.43 9.06
C LEU A 390 3.20 15.78 9.72
N ASN A 391 3.40 14.72 10.50
CA ASN A 391 2.31 14.06 11.21
C ASN A 391 1.64 14.99 12.22
N THR A 392 2.42 15.81 12.92
CA THR A 392 1.90 16.80 13.87
C THR A 392 1.02 17.83 13.17
N ARG A 393 1.45 18.36 12.01
CA ARG A 393 0.65 19.28 11.19
C ARG A 393 -0.66 18.63 10.75
N VAL A 394 -0.60 17.43 10.19
CA VAL A 394 -1.79 16.68 9.76
C VAL A 394 -2.74 16.38 10.92
N GLN A 395 -2.22 16.13 12.13
CA GLN A 395 -3.07 15.93 13.32
C GLN A 395 -3.73 17.24 13.79
N GLN A 396 -3.03 18.37 13.69
CA GLN A 396 -3.58 19.69 14.02
C GLN A 396 -4.66 20.14 13.03
N GLU A 397 -4.50 19.79 11.75
CA GLU A 397 -5.50 20.09 10.70
C GLU A 397 -6.71 19.13 10.74
N ARG A 398 -6.65 18.07 11.55
CA ARG A 398 -7.80 17.16 11.69
C ARG A 398 -8.91 17.84 12.47
N PRO A 399 -10.14 17.85 11.90
CA PRO A 399 -11.28 18.42 12.59
C PRO A 399 -11.52 17.73 13.94
N GLU A 400 -11.79 18.52 14.97
CA GLU A 400 -12.03 18.03 16.32
C GLU A 400 -13.22 17.07 16.38
N LYS A 401 -13.02 15.93 17.03
CA LYS A 401 -14.13 15.01 17.34
C LYS A 401 -14.92 15.54 18.52
N SER A 402 -16.16 15.93 18.29
CA SER A 402 -17.10 16.23 19.37
C SER A 402 -17.86 14.96 19.79
N PRO A 403 -18.48 14.94 20.99
CA PRO A 403 -19.35 13.83 21.40
C PRO A 403 -20.52 13.59 20.43
N TYR A 404 -20.88 14.58 19.64
CA TYR A 404 -22.05 14.58 18.78
C TYR A 404 -21.72 14.51 17.28
N GLY A 405 -20.46 14.32 16.90
CA GLY A 405 -20.04 14.30 15.51
C GLY A 405 -18.64 14.86 15.30
N THR A 406 -18.27 15.14 14.07
CA THR A 406 -17.04 15.83 13.72
C THR A 406 -17.31 17.33 13.65
N ARG A 407 -16.48 18.13 14.34
CA ARG A 407 -16.62 19.60 14.39
C ARG A 407 -15.79 20.24 13.30
N PHE A 408 -16.38 21.22 12.65
CA PHE A 408 -15.76 22.10 11.66
C PHE A 408 -16.14 23.55 12.00
N THR A 409 -15.40 24.48 11.43
CA THR A 409 -15.69 25.91 11.52
C THR A 409 -15.95 26.44 10.11
N THR A 410 -17.07 27.12 9.90
CA THR A 410 -17.39 27.73 8.60
C THR A 410 -16.54 28.98 8.34
N PRO A 411 -16.46 29.48 7.10
CA PRO A 411 -15.71 30.70 6.79
C PRO A 411 -16.06 31.91 7.66
N SER A 412 -17.32 32.05 8.08
CA SER A 412 -17.78 33.11 8.99
C SER A 412 -17.58 32.78 10.48
N GLY A 413 -16.89 31.67 10.82
CA GLY A 413 -16.60 31.30 12.20
C GLY A 413 -17.72 30.56 12.94
N LEU A 414 -18.76 30.07 12.23
CA LEU A 414 -19.86 29.31 12.83
C LEU A 414 -19.47 27.84 13.04
N GLU A 415 -19.99 27.25 14.12
CA GLU A 415 -19.79 25.82 14.38
C GLU A 415 -20.64 24.97 13.42
N ALA A 416 -19.98 24.06 12.67
CA ALA A 416 -20.61 23.05 11.84
C ALA A 416 -20.30 21.65 12.38
N LEU A 417 -21.32 20.83 12.60
CA LEU A 417 -21.22 19.48 13.14
C LEU A 417 -21.68 18.47 12.08
N VAL A 418 -20.85 17.44 11.84
CA VAL A 418 -21.12 16.39 10.85
C VAL A 418 -21.29 15.05 11.56
N GLY A 419 -22.44 14.41 11.43
CA GLY A 419 -22.71 13.10 12.02
C GLY A 419 -21.94 11.98 11.31
N ARG A 420 -21.31 11.10 12.07
CA ARG A 420 -20.47 9.98 11.56
C ARG A 420 -21.27 8.70 11.27
N ASN A 421 -22.47 8.62 11.80
CA ASN A 421 -23.38 7.47 11.65
C ASN A 421 -24.82 7.87 11.92
N ASN A 422 -25.77 6.95 11.67
CA ASN A 422 -27.20 7.20 11.80
C ASN A 422 -27.65 7.61 13.22
N LYS A 423 -26.97 7.10 14.27
CA LYS A 423 -27.25 7.51 15.66
C LYS A 423 -26.87 8.96 15.91
N GLU A 424 -25.69 9.36 15.44
CA GLU A 424 -25.23 10.73 15.55
C GLU A 424 -26.04 11.68 14.68
N ASN A 425 -26.38 11.29 13.44
CA ASN A 425 -27.30 12.05 12.59
C ASN A 425 -28.60 12.35 13.32
N ALA A 426 -29.22 11.33 13.94
CA ALA A 426 -30.44 11.50 14.74
C ALA A 426 -30.21 12.41 15.96
N THR A 427 -29.08 12.28 16.65
CA THR A 427 -28.74 13.10 17.81
C THR A 427 -28.51 14.56 17.40
N LEU A 428 -27.76 14.81 16.32
CA LEU A 428 -27.52 16.15 15.80
C LEU A 428 -28.83 16.84 15.43
N THR A 429 -29.69 16.17 14.69
CA THR A 429 -30.94 16.76 14.18
C THR A 429 -31.98 16.97 15.28
N HIS A 430 -32.14 16.04 16.23
CA HIS A 430 -33.28 16.07 17.14
C HIS A 430 -32.94 16.41 18.60
N ARG A 431 -31.66 16.46 18.97
CA ARG A 431 -31.23 16.77 20.38
C ARG A 431 -30.26 17.93 20.46
N VAL A 432 -29.36 18.10 19.47
CA VAL A 432 -28.30 19.12 19.47
C VAL A 432 -28.77 20.37 18.74
N GLY A 433 -29.37 20.19 17.55
CA GLY A 433 -29.88 21.26 16.71
C GLY A 433 -31.05 21.99 17.36
N ARG A 434 -30.99 23.32 17.34
CA ARG A 434 -32.07 24.21 17.75
C ARG A 434 -32.95 24.55 16.57
N SER A 435 -34.20 24.91 16.78
CA SER A 435 -35.20 25.16 15.74
C SER A 435 -34.75 26.09 14.61
N MET A 436 -33.89 27.04 14.92
CA MET A 436 -33.39 28.05 13.96
C MET A 436 -32.00 27.74 13.41
N ASP A 437 -31.36 26.63 13.79
CA ASP A 437 -30.11 26.19 13.19
C ASP A 437 -30.35 25.61 11.78
N TRP A 438 -29.31 25.57 10.97
CA TRP A 438 -29.38 25.06 9.61
C TRP A 438 -28.96 23.60 9.52
N TRP A 439 -29.72 22.82 8.77
CA TRP A 439 -29.50 21.42 8.50
C TRP A 439 -29.23 21.22 7.00
N PHE A 440 -28.26 20.36 6.67
CA PHE A 440 -27.86 20.01 5.30
C PHE A 440 -27.77 18.50 5.12
N HIS A 441 -28.14 18.03 3.89
CA HIS A 441 -28.01 16.63 3.50
C HIS A 441 -27.92 16.50 1.97
N ALA A 442 -27.08 15.56 1.47
CA ALA A 442 -27.00 15.27 0.04
C ALA A 442 -28.30 14.63 -0.46
N GLN A 443 -28.97 15.29 -1.41
CA GLN A 443 -30.27 14.86 -1.93
C GLN A 443 -30.14 13.54 -2.69
N GLY A 444 -30.98 12.56 -2.34
CA GLY A 444 -31.00 11.26 -3.01
C GLY A 444 -29.83 10.32 -2.67
N TYR A 445 -28.88 10.73 -1.81
CA TYR A 445 -27.75 9.90 -1.42
C TYR A 445 -27.76 9.59 0.08
N PRO A 446 -27.51 8.35 0.51
CA PRO A 446 -27.20 8.06 1.91
C PRO A 446 -25.98 8.84 2.34
N GLY A 447 -26.08 9.58 3.46
CA GLY A 447 -24.99 10.46 3.90
C GLY A 447 -25.17 10.97 5.33
N SER A 448 -24.28 11.86 5.72
CA SER A 448 -24.28 12.53 7.01
C SER A 448 -25.23 13.70 7.05
N HIS A 449 -25.86 13.93 8.20
CA HIS A 449 -26.48 15.21 8.50
C HIS A 449 -25.39 16.20 8.91
N VAL A 450 -25.47 17.40 8.38
CA VAL A 450 -24.61 18.52 8.78
C VAL A 450 -25.49 19.57 9.46
N LEU A 451 -25.09 19.98 10.65
CA LEU A 451 -25.77 20.98 11.46
C LEU A 451 -24.88 22.22 11.56
N VAL A 452 -25.35 23.38 11.13
CA VAL A 452 -24.66 24.66 11.34
C VAL A 452 -25.40 25.47 12.42
N ARG A 453 -24.69 25.78 13.50
CA ARG A 453 -25.21 26.57 14.62
C ARG A 453 -25.15 28.05 14.30
N SER A 454 -26.24 28.61 13.81
CA SER A 454 -26.28 29.99 13.35
C SER A 454 -26.89 30.98 14.37
N GLY A 455 -27.49 30.46 15.44
CA GLY A 455 -28.13 31.33 16.46
C GLY A 455 -29.25 32.19 15.88
N ALA A 456 -30.04 31.64 14.96
CA ALA A 456 -31.10 32.29 14.20
C ALA A 456 -30.65 33.25 13.08
N ARG A 457 -29.34 33.40 12.82
CA ARG A 457 -28.86 34.16 11.66
C ARG A 457 -29.09 33.38 10.36
N ASP A 458 -29.26 34.10 9.27
CA ASP A 458 -29.16 33.53 7.96
C ASP A 458 -27.68 33.25 7.63
N LEU A 459 -27.43 32.24 6.80
CA LEU A 459 -26.08 31.91 6.37
C LEU A 459 -25.74 32.68 5.11
N ASP A 460 -24.52 33.16 5.04
CA ASP A 460 -23.95 33.69 3.82
C ASP A 460 -23.66 32.59 2.82
N LEU A 461 -23.55 32.93 1.52
CA LEU A 461 -23.29 31.95 0.47
C LEU A 461 -22.01 31.11 0.71
N PRO A 462 -20.88 31.68 1.18
CA PRO A 462 -19.69 30.90 1.53
C PRO A 462 -19.96 29.83 2.60
N ASP A 463 -20.71 30.13 3.66
CA ASP A 463 -21.06 29.19 4.71
C ASP A 463 -22.00 28.10 4.20
N ILE A 464 -22.97 28.46 3.35
CA ILE A 464 -23.88 27.49 2.70
C ILE A 464 -23.09 26.52 1.86
N LEU A 465 -22.19 27.00 0.99
CA LEU A 465 -21.36 26.16 0.13
C LEU A 465 -20.41 25.27 0.93
N TYR A 466 -19.83 25.82 2.00
CA TYR A 466 -18.95 25.08 2.90
C TYR A 466 -19.69 23.90 3.57
N ALA A 467 -20.85 24.17 4.19
CA ALA A 467 -21.66 23.16 4.84
C ALA A 467 -22.23 22.12 3.85
N ALA A 468 -22.62 22.57 2.67
CA ALA A 468 -23.07 21.68 1.59
C ALA A 468 -21.93 20.74 1.12
N ARG A 469 -20.70 21.25 0.95
CA ARG A 469 -19.53 20.41 0.63
C ARG A 469 -19.25 19.39 1.74
N LEU A 470 -19.40 19.76 3.02
CA LEU A 470 -19.30 18.81 4.14
C LEU A 470 -20.34 17.70 4.02
N ALA A 471 -21.60 18.01 3.66
CA ALA A 471 -22.65 17.01 3.48
C ALA A 471 -22.38 16.09 2.27
N ALA A 472 -21.98 16.65 1.13
CA ALA A 472 -21.64 15.90 -0.07
C ALA A 472 -20.42 14.99 0.14
N ALA A 473 -19.35 15.52 0.74
CA ALA A 473 -18.11 14.77 1.02
C ALA A 473 -18.30 13.63 2.04
N ASN A 474 -19.33 13.71 2.90
CA ASN A 474 -19.67 12.68 3.88
C ASN A 474 -20.93 11.89 3.46
N SER A 475 -21.17 11.75 2.16
CA SER A 475 -22.23 10.94 1.57
C SER A 475 -21.68 9.89 0.60
N LYS A 476 -22.57 9.05 0.05
CA LYS A 476 -22.21 8.15 -1.06
C LYS A 476 -21.86 8.88 -2.37
N ALA A 477 -22.15 10.17 -2.46
CA ALA A 477 -21.73 11.03 -3.57
C ALA A 477 -20.32 11.64 -3.39
N ARG A 478 -19.55 11.17 -2.41
CA ARG A 478 -18.17 11.61 -2.18
C ARG A 478 -17.32 11.45 -3.44
N GLY A 479 -16.63 12.51 -3.83
CA GLY A 479 -15.79 12.54 -5.04
C GLY A 479 -16.55 12.76 -6.35
N SER A 480 -17.89 12.90 -6.30
CA SER A 480 -18.68 13.28 -7.47
C SER A 480 -18.72 14.80 -7.63
N SER A 481 -18.82 15.27 -8.85
CA SER A 481 -19.09 16.69 -9.16
C SER A 481 -20.59 16.97 -9.20
N ASN A 482 -20.94 18.23 -8.90
CA ASN A 482 -22.30 18.74 -9.03
C ASN A 482 -23.34 17.95 -8.21
N VAL A 483 -23.01 17.62 -6.96
CA VAL A 483 -23.89 16.90 -6.03
C VAL A 483 -24.98 17.85 -5.53
N PRO A 484 -26.28 17.52 -5.67
CA PRO A 484 -27.35 18.32 -5.08
C PRO A 484 -27.36 18.14 -3.56
N VAL A 485 -27.37 19.24 -2.83
CA VAL A 485 -27.47 19.25 -1.37
C VAL A 485 -28.64 20.12 -0.95
N ASP A 486 -29.57 19.51 -0.23
CA ASP A 486 -30.70 20.21 0.36
C ASP A 486 -30.31 20.79 1.71
N TYR A 487 -30.81 22.00 2.00
CA TYR A 487 -30.64 22.64 3.29
C TYR A 487 -31.90 23.38 3.71
N THR A 488 -32.20 23.30 5.00
CA THR A 488 -33.38 23.94 5.59
C THR A 488 -33.13 24.22 7.09
N ARG A 489 -34.05 24.93 7.74
CA ARG A 489 -34.00 25.10 9.19
C ARG A 489 -34.44 23.81 9.91
N ILE A 490 -33.82 23.52 11.06
CA ILE A 490 -34.15 22.32 11.87
C ILE A 490 -35.65 22.21 12.19
N LYS A 491 -36.36 23.32 12.38
CA LYS A 491 -37.82 23.33 12.63
C LYS A 491 -38.63 22.66 11.52
N HIS A 492 -38.08 22.53 10.32
CA HIS A 492 -38.69 21.90 9.16
C HIS A 492 -38.20 20.46 8.95
N VAL A 493 -37.45 19.88 9.90
CA VAL A 493 -36.92 18.51 9.83
C VAL A 493 -37.50 17.68 10.94
N TRP A 494 -38.16 16.55 10.61
CA TRP A 494 -38.75 15.66 11.60
C TRP A 494 -38.53 14.20 11.28
N LYS A 495 -38.63 13.38 12.31
CA LYS A 495 -38.53 11.92 12.17
C LYS A 495 -39.94 11.35 11.92
N PRO A 496 -40.16 10.57 10.84
CA PRO A 496 -41.41 9.85 10.64
C PRO A 496 -41.65 8.80 11.75
N ARG A 497 -42.90 8.56 12.09
CA ARG A 497 -43.26 7.58 13.14
C ARG A 497 -42.80 6.17 12.71
N GLY A 498 -42.01 5.49 13.55
CA GLY A 498 -41.47 4.16 13.25
C GLY A 498 -40.22 4.15 12.37
N ALA A 499 -39.73 5.27 11.88
CA ALA A 499 -38.53 5.31 11.05
C ALA A 499 -37.24 4.97 11.83
N PRO A 500 -36.23 4.33 11.20
CA PRO A 500 -34.94 4.06 11.83
C PRO A 500 -34.20 5.35 12.18
N ALA A 501 -33.16 5.23 13.02
CA ALA A 501 -32.33 6.37 13.39
C ALA A 501 -31.65 6.99 12.15
N GLY A 502 -31.63 8.33 12.06
CA GLY A 502 -31.03 9.05 10.95
C GLY A 502 -31.93 9.23 9.71
N GLN A 503 -33.09 8.59 9.67
CA GLN A 503 -34.07 8.88 8.62
C GLN A 503 -34.97 10.05 9.03
N VAL A 504 -35.08 11.03 8.16
CA VAL A 504 -35.89 12.24 8.38
C VAL A 504 -36.71 12.61 7.14
N HIS A 505 -37.81 13.32 7.38
CA HIS A 505 -38.50 14.12 6.37
C HIS A 505 -38.26 15.60 6.64
N TYR A 506 -38.30 16.40 5.61
CA TYR A 506 -38.10 17.84 5.71
C TYR A 506 -38.90 18.60 4.65
N THR A 507 -39.16 19.87 4.90
CA THR A 507 -39.84 20.82 4.01
C THR A 507 -39.05 22.14 3.98
N ASP A 508 -39.54 23.07 3.17
CA ASP A 508 -38.97 24.42 2.99
C ASP A 508 -37.45 24.40 2.67
N GLN A 509 -37.01 23.34 1.99
CA GLN A 509 -35.61 23.20 1.60
C GLN A 509 -35.29 24.08 0.39
N LYS A 510 -34.05 24.52 0.38
CA LYS A 510 -33.33 25.05 -0.77
C LYS A 510 -32.26 24.06 -1.17
N THR A 511 -31.93 24.02 -2.47
CA THR A 511 -30.91 23.11 -2.99
C THR A 511 -29.75 23.91 -3.57
N VAL A 512 -28.53 23.49 -3.25
CA VAL A 512 -27.29 23.98 -3.88
C VAL A 512 -26.53 22.80 -4.47
N PHE A 513 -25.74 23.07 -5.50
CA PHE A 513 -24.93 22.07 -6.19
C PHE A 513 -23.47 22.31 -5.84
N VAL A 514 -22.80 21.27 -5.33
CA VAL A 514 -21.40 21.35 -4.89
C VAL A 514 -20.64 20.09 -5.28
N ASP A 515 -19.32 20.18 -5.28
CA ASP A 515 -18.48 18.99 -5.43
C ASP A 515 -18.39 18.20 -4.12
N GLY A 516 -18.41 16.86 -4.20
CA GLY A 516 -18.31 15.94 -3.08
C GLY A 516 -16.90 15.85 -2.47
N THR A 517 -16.17 16.96 -2.44
CA THR A 517 -14.84 17.09 -1.82
C THR A 517 -14.96 17.87 -0.51
N LEU A 518 -14.11 17.55 0.47
CA LEU A 518 -14.05 18.36 1.69
C LEU A 518 -13.71 19.81 1.32
N PRO A 519 -14.36 20.80 1.95
CA PRO A 519 -13.95 22.20 1.81
C PRO A 519 -12.53 22.38 2.40
N GLU A 520 -11.77 23.25 1.80
CA GLU A 520 -10.45 23.68 2.30
C GLU A 520 -10.59 24.58 3.51
#